data_f150c7cbb1168dfccdf25dc86a489260
#
_entry.id   f150c7cbb1168dfccdf25dc86a489260
#
_cell.length_a   1.000
_cell.length_b   1.000
_cell.length_c   1.000
_cell.angle_alpha   90.00
_cell.angle_beta   90.00
_cell.angle_gamma   90.00
#
_symmetry.space_group_name_H-M   'P 1'
#
loop_
_entity.id
_entity.type
_entity.pdbx_description
1 polymer ?
#
loop_
_entity_poly.entity_id
_entity_poly.type
_entity_poly.pdbx_seq_one_letter_code
_entity_poly.pdbx_strand_id
1 'polypeptide(L)'
;KGLIQNSDNDKGGFLLYRVYRGLPKNKALIKFLSEEGVKQTLQKTENFYMQDNNREMHQIDEELYFTIDEKNNQIELTDKGINTLSEDLDDKDFFIMPNISTEITSIETKGLSAEDEAKEKNDLFNDFNIKSERIHSMNQLLKAFTLFEKDVEYVVVENKVMIVDEQTGRIMDGRRYSDGLHQAIEAKENVK
;
A
#
# COMPACT_ATOMS: atom_id res chain seq x y z
N LYS A 1 25.03 0.55 0.30
CA LYS A 1 26.20 1.45 0.30
C LYS A 1 27.27 1.02 -0.70
N GLY A 2 27.77 -0.22 -0.67
CA GLY A 2 28.87 -0.67 -1.52
C GLY A 2 28.61 -0.57 -3.03
N LEU A 3 27.39 -0.78 -3.49
CA LEU A 3 27.03 -0.75 -4.92
C LEU A 3 26.93 0.66 -5.50
N ILE A 4 26.65 1.68 -4.68
CA ILE A 4 26.59 3.09 -5.12
C ILE A 4 27.98 3.71 -5.18
N GLN A 5 28.92 3.20 -4.39
CA GLN A 5 30.30 3.68 -4.33
C GLN A 5 31.21 3.07 -5.41
N ASN A 6 30.83 1.92 -5.97
CA ASN A 6 31.54 1.27 -7.07
C ASN A 6 30.74 1.49 -8.36
N SER A 7 31.30 2.02 -9.39
CA SER A 7 30.87 2.34 -10.76
C SER A 7 29.66 1.59 -11.40
N ASP A 8 28.86 0.86 -10.62
CA ASP A 8 27.62 0.18 -11.00
C ASP A 8 26.42 0.99 -10.51
N ASN A 9 26.40 2.29 -10.91
CA ASN A 9 25.39 3.26 -10.49
C ASN A 9 23.94 2.80 -10.78
N ASP A 10 23.75 2.00 -11.84
CA ASP A 10 22.41 1.54 -12.23
C ASP A 10 21.84 0.53 -11.24
N LYS A 11 22.65 -0.46 -10.80
CA LYS A 11 22.22 -1.43 -9.76
C LYS A 11 22.05 -0.79 -8.39
N GLY A 12 22.92 0.14 -8.05
CA GLY A 12 22.85 0.87 -6.78
C GLY A 12 21.61 1.75 -6.71
N GLY A 13 21.30 2.47 -7.78
CA GLY A 13 20.10 3.29 -7.92
C GLY A 13 18.83 2.44 -7.85
N PHE A 14 18.79 1.32 -8.56
CA PHE A 14 17.68 0.36 -8.56
C PHE A 14 17.35 -0.14 -7.14
N LEU A 15 18.34 -0.65 -6.42
CA LEU A 15 18.16 -1.15 -5.05
C LEU A 15 17.77 -0.02 -4.08
N LEU A 16 18.37 1.16 -4.24
CA LEU A 16 18.02 2.33 -3.43
C LEU A 16 16.56 2.74 -3.63
N TYR A 17 16.11 2.80 -4.88
CA TYR A 17 14.74 3.17 -5.19
C TYR A 17 13.74 2.11 -4.71
N ARG A 18 14.05 0.81 -4.86
CA ARG A 18 13.24 -0.28 -4.30
C ARG A 18 13.08 -0.15 -2.79
N VAL A 19 14.18 0.08 -2.05
CA VAL A 19 14.11 0.28 -0.59
C VAL A 19 13.31 1.53 -0.22
N TYR A 20 13.47 2.61 -0.98
CA TYR A 20 12.71 3.84 -0.77
C TYR A 20 11.19 3.62 -0.98
N ARG A 21 10.80 2.90 -2.03
CA ARG A 21 9.38 2.56 -2.27
C ARG A 21 8.78 1.64 -1.21
N GLY A 22 9.60 0.76 -0.63
CA GLY A 22 9.14 -0.15 0.41
C GLY A 22 9.02 0.48 1.78
N LEU A 23 9.93 1.39 2.17
CA LEU A 23 9.92 1.99 3.51
C LEU A 23 10.65 3.35 3.54
N PRO A 24 10.06 4.41 3.00
CA PRO A 24 10.70 5.73 2.86
C PRO A 24 11.06 6.38 4.20
N LYS A 25 10.25 6.19 5.25
CA LYS A 25 10.49 6.76 6.60
C LYS A 25 11.52 5.97 7.44
N ASN A 26 12.22 4.98 6.86
CA ASN A 26 13.26 4.24 7.60
C ASN A 26 14.43 5.15 7.99
N LYS A 27 14.74 5.23 9.28
CA LYS A 27 15.79 6.12 9.84
C LYS A 27 17.16 5.90 9.20
N ALA A 28 17.53 4.64 8.92
CA ALA A 28 18.81 4.31 8.27
C ALA A 28 18.84 4.77 6.82
N LEU A 29 17.73 4.62 6.10
CA LEU A 29 17.55 5.12 4.73
C LEU A 29 17.62 6.64 4.68
N ILE A 30 16.90 7.35 5.56
CA ILE A 30 16.92 8.82 5.65
C ILE A 30 18.33 9.33 5.90
N LYS A 31 19.06 8.70 6.84
CA LYS A 31 20.48 9.04 7.09
C LYS A 31 21.35 8.80 5.86
N PHE A 32 21.13 7.73 5.11
CA PHE A 32 21.86 7.43 3.89
C PHE A 32 21.54 8.42 2.76
N LEU A 33 20.27 8.84 2.63
CA LEU A 33 19.85 9.85 1.66
C LEU A 33 20.45 11.24 1.92
N SER A 34 20.93 11.51 3.13
CA SER A 34 21.63 12.78 3.43
C SER A 34 23.12 12.77 3.01
N GLU A 35 23.68 11.63 2.59
CA GLU A 35 25.03 11.56 2.03
C GLU A 35 25.06 12.20 0.63
N GLU A 36 26.20 12.83 0.28
CA GLU A 36 26.37 13.53 -0.99
C GLU A 36 26.15 12.60 -2.21
N GLY A 37 25.38 13.06 -3.18
CA GLY A 37 25.08 12.33 -4.41
C GLY A 37 24.02 11.23 -4.31
N VAL A 38 23.69 10.72 -3.11
CA VAL A 38 22.73 9.63 -2.93
C VAL A 38 21.31 10.05 -3.32
N LYS A 39 20.87 11.24 -2.90
CA LYS A 39 19.56 11.79 -3.26
C LYS A 39 19.43 12.05 -4.75
N GLN A 40 20.51 12.48 -5.42
CA GLN A 40 20.52 12.68 -6.86
C GLN A 40 20.40 11.34 -7.61
N THR A 41 21.07 10.30 -7.13
CA THR A 41 20.97 8.94 -7.68
C THR A 41 19.54 8.42 -7.55
N LEU A 42 18.92 8.57 -6.37
CA LEU A 42 17.52 8.20 -6.17
C LEU A 42 16.60 8.90 -7.17
N GLN A 43 16.75 10.22 -7.33
CA GLN A 43 15.89 11.01 -8.21
C GLN A 43 16.07 10.66 -9.70
N LYS A 44 17.31 10.39 -10.13
CA LYS A 44 17.55 9.88 -11.49
C LYS A 44 16.86 8.55 -11.74
N THR A 45 16.97 7.63 -10.78
CA THR A 45 16.35 6.32 -10.88
C THR A 45 14.82 6.42 -10.86
N GLU A 46 14.26 7.20 -9.94
CA GLU A 46 12.82 7.48 -9.91
C GLU A 46 12.33 8.01 -11.25
N ASN A 47 12.97 9.04 -11.80
CA ASN A 47 12.60 9.61 -13.10
C ASN A 47 12.68 8.60 -14.24
N PHE A 48 13.67 7.71 -14.23
CA PHE A 48 13.81 6.67 -15.26
C PHE A 48 12.64 5.68 -15.20
N TYR A 49 12.28 5.17 -14.01
CA TYR A 49 11.20 4.18 -13.87
C TYR A 49 9.80 4.79 -13.97
N MET A 50 9.65 6.10 -13.77
CA MET A 50 8.38 6.82 -13.97
C MET A 50 8.12 7.22 -15.43
N GLN A 51 9.09 7.06 -16.33
CA GLN A 51 8.88 7.29 -17.77
C GLN A 51 7.89 6.27 -18.35
N ASP A 52 7.36 6.58 -19.53
CA ASP A 52 6.48 5.71 -20.30
C ASP A 52 5.32 5.11 -19.50
N ASN A 53 4.63 5.94 -18.69
CA ASN A 53 3.52 5.52 -17.83
C ASN A 53 3.90 4.41 -16.84
N ASN A 54 5.07 4.49 -16.22
CA ASN A 54 5.56 3.52 -15.23
C ASN A 54 5.72 2.09 -15.77
N ARG A 55 5.95 1.94 -17.08
CA ARG A 55 6.04 0.63 -17.75
C ARG A 55 7.01 -0.32 -17.08
N GLU A 56 8.16 0.18 -16.64
CA GLU A 56 9.23 -0.62 -16.03
C GLU A 56 9.13 -0.69 -14.49
N MET A 57 8.13 -0.04 -13.89
CA MET A 57 7.98 0.04 -12.43
C MET A 57 7.79 -1.34 -11.78
N HIS A 58 7.16 -2.29 -12.50
CA HIS A 58 6.98 -3.65 -12.01
C HIS A 58 8.30 -4.32 -11.59
N GLN A 59 9.42 -4.01 -12.27
CA GLN A 59 10.75 -4.54 -11.92
C GLN A 59 11.21 -4.08 -10.54
N ILE A 60 10.81 -2.87 -10.13
CA ILE A 60 11.11 -2.35 -8.78
C ILE A 60 10.22 -3.05 -7.75
N ASP A 61 8.92 -3.19 -8.06
CA ASP A 61 7.89 -3.57 -7.11
C ASP A 61 7.76 -5.09 -6.90
N GLU A 62 8.18 -5.92 -7.85
CA GLU A 62 8.02 -7.39 -7.84
C GLU A 62 8.57 -8.08 -6.57
N GLU A 63 9.62 -7.52 -5.96
CA GLU A 63 10.24 -8.06 -4.76
C GLU A 63 9.67 -7.47 -3.46
N LEU A 64 8.84 -6.44 -3.55
CA LEU A 64 8.20 -5.81 -2.40
C LEU A 64 6.89 -6.52 -2.07
N TYR A 65 6.51 -6.54 -0.81
CA TYR A 65 5.19 -7.00 -0.36
C TYR A 65 4.14 -5.90 -0.45
N PHE A 66 4.56 -4.66 -0.35
CA PHE A 66 3.75 -3.45 -0.54
C PHE A 66 4.64 -2.31 -1.00
N THR A 67 4.04 -1.31 -1.60
CA THR A 67 4.69 -0.07 -2.03
C THR A 67 4.11 1.12 -1.29
N ILE A 68 4.94 2.11 -1.01
CA ILE A 68 4.55 3.35 -0.34
C ILE A 68 4.78 4.52 -1.30
N ASP A 69 3.73 5.28 -1.56
CA ASP A 69 3.80 6.62 -2.13
C ASP A 69 3.66 7.65 -1.00
N GLU A 70 4.80 8.15 -0.51
CA GLU A 70 4.84 9.11 0.57
C GLU A 70 4.20 10.44 0.18
N LYS A 71 4.31 10.86 -1.09
CA LYS A 71 3.76 12.13 -1.59
C LYS A 71 2.24 12.17 -1.53
N ASN A 72 1.61 11.03 -1.82
CA ASN A 72 0.15 10.88 -1.83
C ASN A 72 -0.38 10.19 -0.56
N ASN A 73 0.49 9.85 0.40
CA ASN A 73 0.12 9.07 1.58
C ASN A 73 -0.65 7.79 1.23
N GLN A 74 -0.21 7.09 0.18
CA GLN A 74 -0.84 5.86 -0.30
C GLN A 74 0.07 4.65 -0.06
N ILE A 75 -0.56 3.52 0.22
CA ILE A 75 0.08 2.21 0.28
C ILE A 75 -0.74 1.25 -0.55
N GLU A 76 -0.06 0.43 -1.32
CA GLU A 76 -0.67 -0.60 -2.14
C GLU A 76 0.05 -1.93 -1.92
N LEU A 77 -0.72 -2.99 -1.67
CA LEU A 77 -0.21 -4.36 -1.68
C LEU A 77 0.21 -4.73 -3.09
N THR A 78 1.37 -5.37 -3.21
CA THR A 78 1.80 -6.00 -4.46
C THR A 78 1.19 -7.39 -4.59
N ASP A 79 1.28 -7.99 -5.78
CA ASP A 79 0.86 -9.39 -5.99
C ASP A 79 1.60 -10.34 -5.03
N LYS A 80 2.89 -10.09 -4.78
CA LYS A 80 3.68 -10.85 -3.81
C LYS A 80 3.13 -10.70 -2.39
N GLY A 81 2.73 -9.49 -2.00
CA GLY A 81 2.11 -9.23 -0.70
C GLY A 81 0.77 -9.94 -0.55
N ILE A 82 -0.09 -9.85 -1.56
CA ILE A 82 -1.40 -10.52 -1.61
C ILE A 82 -1.23 -12.04 -1.51
N ASN A 83 -0.34 -12.62 -2.31
CA ASN A 83 -0.07 -14.05 -2.29
C ASN A 83 0.44 -14.51 -0.91
N THR A 84 1.39 -13.79 -0.32
CA THR A 84 1.94 -14.13 1.00
C THR A 84 0.87 -14.06 2.09
N LEU A 85 0.01 -13.05 2.08
CA LEU A 85 -1.12 -12.96 3.02
C LEU A 85 -2.13 -14.10 2.84
N SER A 86 -2.31 -14.58 1.61
CA SER A 86 -3.25 -15.66 1.30
C SER A 86 -2.69 -17.04 1.63
N GLU A 87 -1.36 -17.22 1.70
CA GLU A 87 -0.72 -18.51 2.03
C GLU A 87 -1.09 -19.05 3.41
N ASP A 88 -1.25 -18.16 4.40
CA ASP A 88 -1.56 -18.51 5.78
C ASP A 88 -3.08 -18.61 6.06
N LEU A 89 -3.92 -18.37 5.06
CA LEU A 89 -5.37 -18.42 5.19
C LEU A 89 -5.93 -19.73 4.67
N ASP A 90 -7.02 -20.21 5.29
CA ASP A 90 -7.78 -21.38 4.82
C ASP A 90 -8.41 -21.12 3.43
N ASP A 91 -8.85 -19.88 3.20
CA ASP A 91 -9.35 -19.38 1.91
C ASP A 91 -8.22 -18.67 1.16
N LYS A 92 -7.60 -19.35 0.21
CA LYS A 92 -6.50 -18.80 -0.61
C LYS A 92 -6.96 -17.66 -1.53
N ASP A 93 -8.25 -17.61 -1.84
CA ASP A 93 -8.82 -16.57 -2.70
C ASP A 93 -9.31 -15.34 -1.91
N PHE A 94 -9.07 -15.32 -0.59
CA PHE A 94 -9.57 -14.31 0.34
C PHE A 94 -9.23 -12.87 -0.08
N PHE A 95 -8.05 -12.66 -0.64
CA PHE A 95 -7.58 -11.35 -1.14
C PHE A 95 -7.49 -11.29 -2.67
N ILE A 96 -7.77 -12.37 -3.40
CA ILE A 96 -7.64 -12.41 -4.85
C ILE A 96 -8.89 -11.83 -5.48
N MET A 97 -8.72 -10.69 -6.18
CA MET A 97 -9.81 -10.02 -6.88
C MET A 97 -10.25 -10.81 -8.10
N PRO A 98 -11.55 -11.06 -8.28
CA PRO A 98 -12.05 -11.68 -9.50
C PRO A 98 -11.87 -10.74 -10.70
N ASN A 99 -11.54 -11.30 -11.85
CA ASN A 99 -11.53 -10.55 -13.10
C ASN A 99 -12.95 -10.39 -13.61
N ILE A 100 -13.59 -9.26 -13.28
CA ILE A 100 -14.98 -8.98 -13.59
C ILE A 100 -15.30 -9.18 -15.08
N SER A 101 -14.46 -8.70 -15.99
CA SER A 101 -14.69 -8.81 -17.43
C SER A 101 -14.70 -10.26 -17.91
N THR A 102 -13.75 -11.06 -17.46
CA THR A 102 -13.64 -12.48 -17.82
C THR A 102 -14.78 -13.28 -17.23
N GLU A 103 -15.11 -13.05 -15.96
CA GLU A 103 -16.20 -13.74 -15.27
C GLU A 103 -17.58 -13.41 -15.87
N ILE A 104 -17.87 -12.12 -16.18
CA ILE A 104 -19.10 -11.73 -16.86
C ILE A 104 -19.22 -12.44 -18.22
N THR A 105 -18.15 -12.44 -19.02
CA THR A 105 -18.16 -13.13 -20.31
C THR A 105 -18.44 -14.63 -20.14
N SER A 106 -17.85 -15.23 -19.12
CA SER A 106 -18.09 -16.65 -18.78
C SER A 106 -19.55 -16.91 -18.41
N ILE A 107 -20.17 -16.04 -17.60
CA ILE A 107 -21.57 -16.13 -17.20
C ILE A 107 -22.49 -16.02 -18.43
N GLU A 108 -22.25 -15.04 -19.30
CA GLU A 108 -23.05 -14.80 -20.52
C GLU A 108 -22.97 -15.96 -21.53
N THR A 109 -21.84 -16.66 -21.58
CA THR A 109 -21.67 -17.83 -22.47
C THR A 109 -22.27 -19.12 -21.95
N LYS A 110 -22.65 -19.19 -20.66
CA LYS A 110 -23.29 -20.38 -20.06
C LYS A 110 -24.71 -20.65 -20.58
N GLY A 111 -25.37 -19.69 -21.21
CA GLY A 111 -26.74 -19.83 -21.72
C GLY A 111 -27.79 -20.02 -20.60
N LEU A 112 -27.59 -19.39 -19.46
CA LEU A 112 -28.49 -19.41 -18.31
C LEU A 112 -29.82 -18.68 -18.61
N SER A 113 -30.81 -18.90 -17.73
CA SER A 113 -31.99 -18.06 -17.74
C SER A 113 -31.62 -16.61 -17.38
N ALA A 114 -32.38 -15.61 -17.81
CA ALA A 114 -32.14 -14.20 -17.50
C ALA A 114 -32.10 -13.95 -15.97
N GLU A 115 -32.87 -14.72 -15.21
CA GLU A 115 -32.90 -14.63 -13.74
C GLU A 115 -31.65 -15.22 -13.10
N ASP A 116 -31.21 -16.38 -13.57
CA ASP A 116 -29.99 -17.03 -13.06
C ASP A 116 -28.72 -16.24 -13.46
N GLU A 117 -28.69 -15.69 -14.68
CA GLU A 117 -27.59 -14.84 -15.14
C GLU A 117 -27.47 -13.57 -14.28
N ALA A 118 -28.61 -12.91 -13.99
CA ALA A 118 -28.64 -11.75 -13.12
C ALA A 118 -28.16 -12.07 -11.70
N LYS A 119 -28.54 -13.25 -11.18
CA LYS A 119 -28.10 -13.73 -9.87
C LYS A 119 -26.59 -13.98 -9.83
N GLU A 120 -26.03 -14.72 -10.78
CA GLU A 120 -24.59 -14.99 -10.84
C GLU A 120 -23.77 -13.70 -10.98
N LYS A 121 -24.23 -12.75 -11.80
CA LYS A 121 -23.58 -11.42 -11.91
C LYS A 121 -23.62 -10.66 -10.58
N ASN A 122 -24.74 -10.71 -9.88
CA ASN A 122 -24.86 -10.03 -8.58
C ASN A 122 -23.97 -10.66 -7.51
N ASP A 123 -23.86 -11.99 -7.47
CA ASP A 123 -22.98 -12.70 -6.57
C ASP A 123 -21.50 -12.38 -6.87
N LEU A 124 -21.12 -12.28 -8.14
CA LEU A 124 -19.79 -11.84 -8.57
C LEU A 124 -19.45 -10.42 -8.10
N PHE A 125 -20.39 -9.47 -8.25
CA PHE A 125 -20.18 -8.10 -7.77
C PHE A 125 -20.11 -8.01 -6.25
N ASN A 126 -20.88 -8.82 -5.54
CA ASN A 126 -20.80 -8.90 -4.08
C ASN A 126 -19.45 -9.44 -3.63
N ASP A 127 -18.93 -10.50 -4.24
CA ASP A 127 -17.60 -11.05 -3.94
C ASP A 127 -16.50 -10.02 -4.22
N PHE A 128 -16.60 -9.33 -5.37
CA PHE A 128 -15.67 -8.24 -5.71
C PHE A 128 -15.67 -7.13 -4.64
N ASN A 129 -16.83 -6.67 -4.22
CA ASN A 129 -16.94 -5.61 -3.21
C ASN A 129 -16.34 -6.05 -1.87
N ILE A 130 -16.65 -7.27 -1.41
CA ILE A 130 -16.12 -7.80 -0.15
C ILE A 130 -14.59 -7.89 -0.20
N LYS A 131 -14.02 -8.41 -1.29
CA LYS A 131 -12.58 -8.54 -1.46
C LYS A 131 -11.89 -7.17 -1.58
N SER A 132 -12.52 -6.23 -2.29
CA SER A 132 -12.04 -4.85 -2.39
C SER A 132 -11.98 -4.17 -1.02
N GLU A 133 -13.00 -4.32 -0.19
CA GLU A 133 -13.01 -3.79 1.18
C GLU A 133 -11.93 -4.43 2.07
N ARG A 134 -11.66 -5.73 1.91
CA ARG A 134 -10.60 -6.43 2.63
C ARG A 134 -9.21 -5.87 2.28
N ILE A 135 -8.92 -5.71 0.98
CA ILE A 135 -7.66 -5.14 0.49
C ILE A 135 -7.53 -3.69 0.98
N HIS A 136 -8.61 -2.91 0.87
CA HIS A 136 -8.63 -1.54 1.37
C HIS A 136 -8.31 -1.48 2.88
N SER A 137 -8.94 -2.31 3.68
CA SER A 137 -8.70 -2.39 5.14
C SER A 137 -7.25 -2.77 5.44
N MET A 138 -6.67 -3.71 4.70
CA MET A 138 -5.26 -4.09 4.84
C MET A 138 -4.32 -2.93 4.49
N ASN A 139 -4.61 -2.20 3.41
CA ASN A 139 -3.85 -1.01 3.03
C ASN A 139 -3.92 0.08 4.12
N GLN A 140 -5.07 0.29 4.75
CA GLN A 140 -5.21 1.23 5.87
C GLN A 140 -4.41 0.78 7.11
N LEU A 141 -4.39 -0.52 7.41
CA LEU A 141 -3.56 -1.07 8.48
C LEU A 141 -2.07 -0.86 8.18
N LEU A 142 -1.60 -1.22 7.00
CA LEU A 142 -0.22 -0.98 6.59
C LEU A 142 0.14 0.51 6.68
N LYS A 143 -0.75 1.39 6.24
CA LYS A 143 -0.59 2.84 6.34
C LYS A 143 -0.45 3.30 7.79
N ALA A 144 -1.30 2.83 8.69
CA ALA A 144 -1.22 3.14 10.11
C ALA A 144 0.12 2.71 10.73
N PHE A 145 0.66 1.55 10.33
CA PHE A 145 1.91 1.01 10.87
C PHE A 145 3.17 1.64 10.28
N THR A 146 3.13 2.11 9.02
CA THR A 146 4.33 2.56 8.30
C THR A 146 4.46 4.07 8.15
N LEU A 147 3.35 4.80 8.10
CA LEU A 147 3.34 6.25 7.84
C LEU A 147 2.89 7.09 9.05
N PHE A 148 2.21 6.49 10.02
CA PHE A 148 1.67 7.21 11.17
C PHE A 148 2.39 6.78 12.45
N GLU A 149 3.11 7.71 13.09
CA GLU A 149 3.83 7.49 14.35
C GLU A 149 3.08 8.15 15.50
N LYS A 150 3.01 7.45 16.63
CA LYS A 150 2.47 8.01 17.88
C LYS A 150 3.36 9.16 18.35
N ASP A 151 2.72 10.17 18.91
CA ASP A 151 3.33 11.41 19.38
C ASP A 151 3.90 12.31 18.26
N VAL A 152 3.61 11.98 17.00
CA VAL A 152 3.93 12.78 15.80
C VAL A 152 2.63 13.12 15.06
N GLU A 153 2.01 12.15 14.39
CA GLU A 153 0.76 12.35 13.64
C GLU A 153 -0.49 12.21 14.51
N TYR A 154 -0.40 11.49 15.63
CA TYR A 154 -1.51 11.30 16.58
C TYR A 154 -0.99 11.06 17.99
N VAL A 155 -1.89 11.26 18.97
CA VAL A 155 -1.68 10.89 20.38
C VAL A 155 -2.78 9.97 20.86
N VAL A 156 -2.52 9.23 21.93
CA VAL A 156 -3.54 8.42 22.63
C VAL A 156 -3.81 9.04 23.97
N VAL A 157 -5.02 9.56 24.18
CA VAL A 157 -5.48 10.19 25.40
C VAL A 157 -6.79 9.54 25.83
N GLU A 158 -6.89 9.13 27.09
CA GLU A 158 -8.09 8.49 27.64
C GLU A 158 -8.63 7.33 26.79
N ASN A 159 -7.72 6.49 26.29
CA ASN A 159 -8.05 5.35 25.43
C ASN A 159 -8.69 5.72 24.09
N LYS A 160 -8.38 6.92 23.56
CA LYS A 160 -8.84 7.42 22.26
C LYS A 160 -7.67 7.95 21.44
N VAL A 161 -7.72 7.72 20.14
CA VAL A 161 -6.80 8.31 19.18
C VAL A 161 -7.24 9.74 18.89
N MET A 162 -6.33 10.70 19.02
CA MET A 162 -6.54 12.10 18.68
C MET A 162 -5.50 12.55 17.67
N ILE A 163 -5.93 13.22 16.59
CA ILE A 163 -5.06 13.73 15.54
C ILE A 163 -4.23 14.89 16.09
N VAL A 164 -2.95 14.93 15.73
CA VAL A 164 -2.06 16.06 15.95
C VAL A 164 -1.91 16.81 14.62
N ASP A 165 -2.11 18.12 14.65
CA ASP A 165 -1.84 19.00 13.51
C ASP A 165 -0.32 19.12 13.31
N GLU A 166 0.18 18.69 12.16
CA GLU A 166 1.62 18.66 11.86
C GLU A 166 2.29 20.03 11.88
N GLN A 167 1.54 21.08 11.59
CA GLN A 167 2.10 22.46 11.52
C GLN A 167 2.13 23.15 12.87
N THR A 168 1.10 22.92 13.69
CA THR A 168 0.92 23.63 14.96
C THR A 168 1.23 22.75 16.18
N GLY A 169 1.31 21.43 16.01
CA GLY A 169 1.45 20.47 17.11
C GLY A 169 0.22 20.40 18.03
N ARG A 170 -0.92 20.97 17.62
CA ARG A 170 -2.13 20.99 18.43
C ARG A 170 -2.95 19.73 18.23
N ILE A 171 -3.52 19.24 19.32
CA ILE A 171 -4.49 18.14 19.27
C ILE A 171 -5.81 18.68 18.68
N MET A 172 -6.29 18.00 17.65
CA MET A 172 -7.54 18.30 16.97
C MET A 172 -8.67 17.46 17.58
N ASP A 173 -9.33 18.01 18.60
CA ASP A 173 -10.43 17.32 19.26
C ASP A 173 -11.62 17.12 18.30
N GLY A 174 -12.23 15.93 18.36
CA GLY A 174 -13.39 15.55 17.55
C GLY A 174 -13.10 15.28 16.07
N ARG A 175 -11.87 15.46 15.58
CA ARG A 175 -11.49 15.07 14.22
C ARG A 175 -11.04 13.62 14.14
N ARG A 176 -11.37 12.98 13.02
CA ARG A 176 -10.97 11.59 12.71
C ARG A 176 -10.38 11.53 11.29
N TYR A 177 -9.42 10.64 11.10
CA TYR A 177 -8.96 10.28 9.76
C TYR A 177 -10.08 9.58 9.00
N SER A 178 -10.16 9.82 7.70
CA SER A 178 -11.15 9.20 6.80
C SER A 178 -10.75 7.77 6.40
N ASP A 179 -11.65 7.14 5.65
CA ASP A 179 -11.41 5.91 4.86
C ASP A 179 -10.93 4.71 5.69
N GLY A 180 -11.30 4.61 6.95
CA GLY A 180 -10.91 3.51 7.83
C GLY A 180 -9.53 3.66 8.48
N LEU A 181 -8.76 4.71 8.15
CA LEU A 181 -7.44 4.93 8.73
C LEU A 181 -7.49 5.16 10.24
N HIS A 182 -8.50 5.88 10.73
CA HIS A 182 -8.64 6.12 12.17
C HIS A 182 -8.83 4.81 12.93
N GLN A 183 -9.71 3.95 12.42
CA GLN A 183 -9.95 2.61 12.98
C GLN A 183 -8.70 1.72 12.90
N ALA A 184 -7.92 1.85 11.83
CA ALA A 184 -6.65 1.14 11.70
C ALA A 184 -5.62 1.59 12.76
N ILE A 185 -5.57 2.88 13.09
CA ILE A 185 -4.71 3.42 14.16
C ILE A 185 -5.25 2.99 15.53
N GLU A 186 -6.56 3.03 15.75
CA GLU A 186 -7.19 2.51 16.97
C GLU A 186 -6.85 1.03 17.19
N ALA A 187 -6.89 0.21 16.13
CA ALA A 187 -6.49 -1.20 16.17
C ALA A 187 -4.99 -1.37 16.46
N LYS A 188 -4.13 -0.57 15.83
CA LYS A 188 -2.67 -0.55 16.07
C LYS A 188 -2.34 -0.28 17.54
N GLU A 189 -3.03 0.69 18.17
CA GLU A 189 -2.80 1.09 19.54
C GLU A 189 -3.62 0.27 20.56
N ASN A 190 -4.47 -0.65 20.09
CA ASN A 190 -5.39 -1.45 20.90
C ASN A 190 -6.31 -0.58 21.79
N VAL A 191 -6.86 0.49 21.21
CA VAL A 191 -7.79 1.44 21.83
C VAL A 191 -9.11 1.51 21.05
N LYS A 192 -10.12 2.19 21.62
CA LYS A 192 -11.46 2.33 21.01
C LYS A 192 -11.81 3.77 20.76
#